data_8f2d6b99e339b5882f2340ceacf86f07
#
_entry.id   8f2d6b99e339b5882f2340ceacf86f07
#
_cell.length_a   1.000
_cell.length_b   1.000
_cell.length_c   1.000
_cell.angle_alpha   90.00
_cell.angle_beta   90.00
_cell.angle_gamma   90.00
#
_symmetry.space_group_name_H-M   'P 1'
#
loop_
_entity.id
_entity.type
_entity.pdbx_description
1 polymer ?
#
loop_
_entity_poly.entity_id
_entity_poly.type
_entity_poly.pdbx_seq_one_letter_code
_entity_poly.pdbx_strand_id
1 'polypeptide(L)' 'MGGTHPTAIVAPGAKIAADAKIGPYCVLGPEVVLCPSVELMAHVVVEGRTHIGERTVVHPFATLGGAPQHLR' A
#
# COMPACT_ATOMS: atom_id res chain seq x y z
N MET A 1 -6.35 -6.65 -14.83
CA MET A 1 -5.08 -7.15 -14.35
C MET A 1 -4.45 -6.18 -13.38
N GLY A 2 -3.98 -6.69 -12.27
CA GLY A 2 -3.30 -5.85 -11.30
C GLY A 2 -1.95 -5.42 -11.81
N GLY A 3 -1.35 -4.50 -11.11
CA GLY A 3 -0.02 -4.08 -11.48
C GLY A 3 0.54 -3.05 -10.54
N THR A 4 1.85 -3.01 -10.51
CA THR A 4 2.59 -2.05 -9.73
C THR A 4 3.18 -1.03 -10.67
N HIS A 5 2.87 0.23 -10.44
CA HIS A 5 3.43 1.28 -11.28
C HIS A 5 4.95 1.29 -11.12
N PRO A 6 5.70 1.53 -12.20
CA PRO A 6 7.18 1.48 -12.11
C PRO A 6 7.79 2.44 -11.10
N THR A 7 7.10 3.51 -10.75
CA THR A 7 7.62 4.45 -9.78
C THR A 7 7.30 4.06 -8.33
N ALA A 8 6.49 3.02 -8.13
CA ALA A 8 6.17 2.58 -6.79
C ALA A 8 7.35 1.83 -6.19
N ILE A 9 7.53 1.98 -4.89
CA ILE A 9 8.58 1.30 -4.16
C ILE A 9 7.93 0.27 -3.25
N VAL A 10 8.19 -1.00 -3.54
CA VAL A 10 7.65 -2.10 -2.75
C VAL A 10 8.82 -2.82 -2.11
N ALA A 11 8.88 -2.81 -0.79
CA ALA A 11 9.99 -3.42 -0.09
C ALA A 11 9.96 -4.94 -0.23
N PRO A 12 11.12 -5.60 -0.23
CA PRO A 12 11.14 -7.06 -0.20
C PRO A 12 10.41 -7.56 1.04
N GLY A 13 9.61 -8.58 0.88
CA GLY A 13 8.82 -9.13 1.97
C GLY A 13 7.38 -8.69 1.97
N ALA A 14 7.04 -7.60 1.30
CA ALA A 14 5.64 -7.21 1.17
C ALA A 14 4.88 -8.27 0.39
N LYS A 15 3.67 -8.56 0.83
CA LYS A 15 2.84 -9.58 0.18
C LYS A 15 1.71 -8.89 -0.56
N ILE A 16 1.80 -8.95 -1.87
CA ILE A 16 0.87 -8.23 -2.75
C ILE A 16 0.10 -9.24 -3.56
N ALA A 17 -1.22 -9.21 -3.45
CA ALA A 17 -2.06 -10.10 -4.25
C ALA A 17 -1.89 -9.80 -5.73
N ALA A 18 -2.04 -10.82 -6.56
CA ALA A 18 -1.75 -10.70 -7.98
C ALA A 18 -2.58 -9.63 -8.67
N ASP A 19 -3.80 -9.40 -8.22
CA ASP A 19 -4.67 -8.42 -8.85
C ASP A 19 -4.76 -7.09 -8.10
N ALA A 20 -3.91 -6.90 -7.10
CA ALA A 20 -3.84 -5.61 -6.44
C ALA A 20 -3.20 -4.59 -7.38
N LYS A 21 -3.69 -3.36 -7.33
CA LYS A 21 -3.18 -2.28 -8.17
C LYS A 21 -2.46 -1.27 -7.30
N ILE A 22 -1.25 -0.94 -7.66
CA ILE A 22 -0.45 0.03 -6.92
C ILE A 22 -0.09 1.16 -7.85
N GLY A 23 -0.59 2.34 -7.53
CA GLY A 23 -0.39 3.52 -8.36
C GLY A 23 1.00 4.13 -8.25
N PRO A 24 1.23 5.25 -8.95
CA PRO A 24 2.55 5.87 -8.99
C PRO A 24 2.97 6.44 -7.63
N TYR A 25 4.25 6.36 -7.38
CA TYR A 25 4.88 6.96 -6.19
C TYR A 25 4.35 6.42 -4.87
N CYS A 26 3.79 5.20 -4.89
CA CYS A 26 3.43 4.54 -3.65
C CYS A 26 4.66 3.93 -3.00
N VAL A 27 4.66 3.84 -1.68
CA VAL A 27 5.74 3.23 -0.92
C VAL A 27 5.13 2.21 0.03
N LEU A 28 5.57 0.96 -0.09
CA LEU A 28 5.06 -0.13 0.74
C LEU A 28 6.19 -0.74 1.53
N GLY A 29 6.00 -0.87 2.82
CA GLY A 29 7.01 -1.47 3.70
C GLY A 29 7.03 -2.99 3.63
N PRO A 30 8.02 -3.62 4.28
CA PRO A 30 8.23 -5.05 4.12
C PRO A 30 7.21 -5.94 4.81
N GLU A 31 6.43 -5.38 5.73
CA GLU A 31 5.42 -6.18 6.45
C GLU A 31 4.00 -5.84 6.02
N VAL A 32 3.87 -5.24 4.85
CA VAL A 32 2.57 -4.86 4.31
C VAL A 32 1.96 -6.04 3.56
N VAL A 33 0.66 -6.25 3.76
CA VAL A 33 -0.08 -7.28 3.03
C VAL A 33 -1.25 -6.62 2.32
N LEU A 34 -1.32 -6.77 1.02
CA LEU A 34 -2.45 -6.29 0.23
C LEU A 34 -3.26 -7.47 -0.24
N CYS A 35 -4.53 -7.50 0.13
CA CYS A 35 -5.44 -8.56 -0.29
C CYS A 35 -5.89 -8.36 -1.73
N PRO A 36 -6.59 -9.37 -2.31
CA PRO A 36 -7.03 -9.25 -3.70
C PRO A 36 -7.90 -8.02 -3.94
N SER A 37 -7.76 -7.45 -5.12
CA SER A 37 -8.56 -6.33 -5.59
C SER A 37 -8.39 -5.04 -4.79
N VAL A 38 -7.30 -4.93 -4.04
CA VAL A 38 -6.96 -3.67 -3.39
C VAL A 38 -6.42 -2.72 -4.45
N GLU A 39 -6.79 -1.46 -4.33
CA GLU A 39 -6.28 -0.44 -5.23
C GLU A 39 -5.68 0.70 -4.42
N LEU A 40 -4.40 0.96 -4.62
CA LEU A 40 -3.74 2.12 -4.05
C LEU A 40 -3.60 3.17 -5.15
N MET A 41 -4.12 4.34 -4.90
CA MET A 41 -4.00 5.43 -5.86
C MET A 41 -2.61 6.03 -5.77
N ALA A 42 -2.40 7.25 -6.24
CA ALA A 42 -1.07 7.83 -6.27
C ALA A 42 -0.60 8.27 -4.89
N HIS A 43 0.70 8.20 -4.66
CA HIS A 43 1.32 8.77 -3.45
C HIS A 43 0.77 8.20 -2.15
N VAL A 44 0.51 6.90 -2.12
CA VAL A 44 0.05 6.23 -0.91
C VAL A 44 1.24 5.60 -0.22
N VAL A 45 1.38 5.84 1.09
CA VAL A 45 2.44 5.24 1.88
C VAL A 45 1.82 4.25 2.86
N VAL A 46 2.28 3.01 2.84
CA VAL A 46 1.81 1.98 3.75
C VAL A 46 3.01 1.43 4.51
N GLU A 47 3.00 1.54 5.82
CA GLU A 47 4.13 1.18 6.65
C GLU A 47 3.71 0.22 7.76
N GLY A 48 4.70 -0.37 8.40
CA GLY A 48 4.47 -1.24 9.53
C GLY A 48 3.76 -2.51 9.13
N ARG A 49 3.18 -3.17 10.09
CA ARG A 49 2.41 -4.39 9.84
C ARG A 49 1.00 -4.00 9.46
N THR A 50 0.79 -3.73 8.22
CA THR A 50 -0.50 -3.27 7.75
C THR A 50 -1.09 -4.28 6.80
N HIS A 51 -2.33 -4.66 7.06
CA HIS A 51 -3.06 -5.61 6.25
C HIS A 51 -4.26 -4.89 5.66
N ILE A 52 -4.27 -4.72 4.35
CA ILE A 52 -5.36 -4.02 3.68
C ILE A 52 -6.30 -5.05 3.10
N GLY A 53 -7.54 -5.04 3.56
CA GLY A 53 -8.54 -6.04 3.18
C GLY A 53 -8.96 -5.92 1.73
N GLU A 54 -9.65 -6.95 1.26
CA GLU A 54 -10.06 -7.05 -0.13
C GLU A 54 -10.87 -5.86 -0.60
N ARG A 55 -10.64 -5.47 -1.83
CA ARG A 55 -11.41 -4.45 -2.55
C ARG A 55 -11.36 -3.06 -1.91
N THR A 56 -10.39 -2.84 -1.05
CA THR A 56 -10.19 -1.53 -0.46
C THR A 56 -9.55 -0.60 -1.48
N VAL A 57 -10.08 0.61 -1.58
CA VAL A 57 -9.50 1.65 -2.42
C VAL A 57 -8.90 2.70 -1.50
N VAL A 58 -7.61 2.96 -1.66
CA VAL A 58 -6.93 3.95 -0.85
C VAL A 58 -6.69 5.19 -1.71
N HIS A 59 -7.20 6.31 -1.25
CA HIS A 59 -7.13 7.56 -2.02
C HIS A 59 -5.73 8.17 -1.98
N PRO A 60 -5.45 9.11 -2.89
CA PRO A 60 -4.10 9.70 -2.97
C PRO A 60 -3.69 10.39 -1.69
N PHE A 61 -2.39 10.36 -1.43
CA PHE A 61 -1.74 11.01 -0.29
C PHE A 61 -2.13 10.45 1.06
N ALA A 62 -2.67 9.23 1.09
CA ALA A 62 -2.97 8.57 2.34
C ALA A 62 -1.71 7.93 2.92
N THR A 63 -1.62 7.91 4.23
CA THR A 63 -0.56 7.20 4.94
C THR A 63 -1.21 6.23 5.90
N LEU A 64 -0.86 4.96 5.78
CA LEU A 64 -1.46 3.90 6.58
C LEU A 64 -0.39 3.18 7.38
N GLY A 65 -0.74 2.80 8.59
CA GLY A 65 0.08 1.91 9.39
C GLY A 65 1.34 2.52 9.97
N GLY A 66 1.53 3.81 9.83
CA GLY A 66 2.68 4.46 10.42
C GLY A 66 2.59 4.48 11.94
N ALA A 67 3.70 4.79 12.59
CA ALA A 67 3.70 4.90 14.04
C ALA A 67 2.69 5.96 14.49
N PRO A 68 2.02 5.74 15.61
CA PRO A 68 1.07 6.74 16.11
C PRO A 68 1.74 8.09 16.29
N GLN A 69 1.05 9.12 15.88
CA GLN A 69 1.52 10.47 16.08
C GLN A 69 0.88 11.01 17.35
N HIS A 70 1.70 11.48 18.26
CA HIS A 70 1.20 12.08 19.46
C HIS A 70 1.22 13.57 19.27
N LEU A 71 0.12 14.02 18.87
CA LEU A 71 0.02 15.46 18.66
C LEU A 71 -0.43 16.08 19.93
N ARG A 72 0.02 16.09 20.41
CA ARG A 72 -0.44 16.47 21.49
C ARG A 72 -0.71 17.00 21.79
#